data_2d50694fe7cd70b7b4f73e344b68f8cb
#
_entry.id   2d50694fe7cd70b7b4f73e344b68f8cb
#
_cell.length_a   1.000
_cell.length_b   1.000
_cell.length_c   1.000
_cell.angle_alpha   90.00
_cell.angle_beta   90.00
_cell.angle_gamma   90.00
#
_symmetry.space_group_name_H-M   'P 1'
#
loop_
_entity.id
_entity.type
_entity.pdbx_description
1 polymer ?
#
loop_
_entity_poly.entity_id
_entity_poly.type
_entity_poly.pdbx_seq_one_letter_code
_entity_poly.pdbx_strand_id
1 'polypeptide(L)'
;MKRLSFIWFAGLLCLCTTMVSCVGTAPMKEVRLIDSLNQVAYAFRYKNLDSSCHAASRAYREVSLYKQGKAEASNNLGFCAFMRMDFEQAEKFHMDVYNLTKNELELLIADIG
;
A
#
# COMPACT_ATOMS: atom_id res chain seq x y z
N MET A 1 -20.33 43.65 12.81
CA MET A 1 -20.12 43.15 11.45
C MET A 1 -18.74 42.54 11.24
N LYS A 2 -17.67 43.08 11.76
CA LYS A 2 -16.30 42.53 11.59
C LYS A 2 -16.12 41.17 12.33
N ARG A 3 -16.88 40.86 13.38
CA ARG A 3 -16.81 39.58 14.09
C ARG A 3 -17.45 38.42 13.35
N LEU A 4 -18.46 38.63 12.52
CA LEU A 4 -19.16 37.63 11.76
C LEU A 4 -18.31 37.14 10.56
N SER A 5 -17.57 38.02 9.90
CA SER A 5 -16.68 37.63 8.82
C SER A 5 -15.46 36.85 9.29
N PHE A 6 -15.01 37.07 10.52
CA PHE A 6 -13.90 36.31 11.13
C PHE A 6 -14.31 34.88 11.48
N ILE A 7 -15.53 34.69 12.00
CA ILE A 7 -16.07 33.36 12.32
C ILE A 7 -16.31 32.55 11.03
N TRP A 8 -16.78 33.19 9.97
CA TRP A 8 -16.94 32.56 8.67
C TRP A 8 -15.61 32.13 8.06
N PHE A 9 -14.59 32.92 8.21
CA PHE A 9 -13.25 32.64 7.68
C PHE A 9 -12.59 31.49 8.44
N ALA A 10 -12.74 31.44 9.76
CA ALA A 10 -12.26 30.34 10.59
C ALA A 10 -12.99 29.01 10.29
N GLY A 11 -14.30 29.06 10.04
CA GLY A 11 -15.10 27.90 9.66
C GLY A 11 -14.73 27.37 8.28
N LEU A 12 -14.43 28.24 7.31
CA LEU A 12 -13.98 27.85 5.97
C LEU A 12 -12.60 27.21 5.98
N LEU A 13 -11.68 27.72 6.80
CA LEU A 13 -10.33 27.14 6.97
C LEU A 13 -10.38 25.74 7.61
N CYS A 14 -11.27 25.53 8.59
CA CYS A 14 -11.47 24.22 9.21
C CYS A 14 -12.03 23.18 8.23
N LEU A 15 -12.95 23.57 7.36
CA LEU A 15 -13.50 22.71 6.33
C LEU A 15 -12.45 22.29 5.27
N CYS A 16 -11.58 23.19 4.88
CA CYS A 16 -10.49 22.91 3.94
C CYS A 16 -9.46 21.93 4.51
N THR A 17 -9.11 22.04 5.80
CA THR A 17 -8.16 21.12 6.44
C THR A 17 -8.71 19.72 6.62
N THR A 18 -10.00 19.55 6.89
CA THR A 18 -10.62 18.23 6.97
C THR A 18 -10.74 17.53 5.61
N MET A 19 -10.93 18.27 4.53
CA MET A 19 -10.97 17.70 3.19
C MET A 19 -9.59 17.22 2.69
N VAL A 20 -8.52 17.90 3.03
CA VAL A 20 -7.15 17.54 2.62
C VAL A 20 -6.67 16.28 3.33
N SER A 21 -7.09 16.02 4.57
CA SER A 21 -6.74 14.82 5.31
C SER A 21 -7.46 13.56 4.84
N CYS A 22 -8.54 13.68 4.04
CA CYS A 22 -9.30 12.55 3.50
C CYS A 22 -8.82 12.08 2.12
N VAL A 23 -7.90 12.80 1.47
CA VAL A 23 -7.46 12.48 0.09
C VAL A 23 -6.14 11.71 0.11
N GLY A 24 -6.21 10.41 -0.16
CA GLY A 24 -5.12 9.63 -0.75
C GLY A 24 -4.07 9.03 0.15
N THR A 25 -4.15 9.15 1.48
CA THR A 25 -3.21 8.47 2.37
C THR A 25 -3.84 7.28 3.07
N ALA A 26 -3.12 6.13 3.05
CA ALA A 26 -3.55 4.95 3.78
C ALA A 26 -3.62 5.23 5.29
N PRO A 27 -4.65 4.73 6.00
CA PRO A 27 -4.69 4.84 7.45
C PRO A 27 -3.47 4.19 8.09
N MET A 28 -2.95 4.80 9.15
CA MET A 28 -1.77 4.28 9.86
C MET A 28 -2.00 2.85 10.39
N LYS A 29 -3.23 2.52 10.76
CA LYS A 29 -3.61 1.17 11.18
C LYS A 29 -3.41 0.14 10.06
N GLU A 30 -3.80 0.48 8.85
CA GLU A 30 -3.58 -0.36 7.68
C GLU A 30 -2.09 -0.55 7.41
N VAL A 31 -1.33 0.54 7.38
CA VAL A 31 0.12 0.51 7.15
C VAL A 31 0.82 -0.41 8.14
N ARG A 32 0.53 -0.28 9.43
CA ARG A 32 1.14 -1.11 10.47
C ARG A 32 0.80 -2.59 10.32
N LEU A 33 -0.45 -2.90 10.02
CA LEU A 33 -0.89 -4.28 9.82
C LEU A 33 -0.20 -4.90 8.61
N ILE A 34 -0.23 -4.21 7.48
CA ILE A 34 0.34 -4.71 6.22
C ILE A 34 1.86 -4.84 6.33
N ASP A 35 2.55 -3.85 6.90
CA ASP A 35 3.99 -3.94 7.13
C ASP A 35 4.37 -5.11 8.03
N SER A 36 3.61 -5.33 9.10
CA SER A 36 3.82 -6.45 10.02
C SER A 36 3.67 -7.80 9.30
N LEU A 37 2.61 -7.96 8.50
CA LEU A 37 2.38 -9.17 7.73
C LEU A 37 3.47 -9.40 6.67
N ASN A 38 3.89 -8.35 5.98
CA ASN A 38 4.96 -8.43 4.99
C ASN A 38 6.31 -8.78 5.63
N GLN A 39 6.61 -8.26 6.82
CA GLN A 39 7.80 -8.63 7.57
C GLN A 39 7.80 -10.13 7.95
N VAL A 40 6.67 -10.63 8.42
CA VAL A 40 6.52 -12.07 8.72
C VAL A 40 6.71 -12.90 7.45
N ALA A 41 6.07 -12.51 6.36
CA ALA A 41 6.22 -13.20 5.08
C ALA A 41 7.68 -13.28 4.64
N TYR A 42 8.39 -12.18 4.70
CA TYR A 42 9.80 -12.11 4.33
C TYR A 42 10.70 -12.95 5.26
N ALA A 43 10.49 -12.85 6.57
CA ALA A 43 11.30 -13.54 7.57
C ALA A 43 11.18 -15.07 7.48
N PHE A 44 10.00 -15.57 7.11
CA PHE A 44 9.76 -17.01 7.03
C PHE A 44 10.02 -17.65 5.66
N ARG A 45 10.47 -16.89 4.66
CA ARG A 45 10.70 -17.38 3.28
C ARG A 45 11.46 -18.70 3.22
N TYR A 46 12.53 -18.82 3.99
CA TYR A 46 13.41 -19.99 4.00
C TYR A 46 13.27 -20.87 5.25
N LYS A 47 12.42 -20.47 6.20
CA LYS A 47 12.20 -21.21 7.44
C LYS A 47 10.92 -22.02 7.41
N ASN A 48 9.85 -21.43 6.95
CA ASN A 48 8.54 -22.05 6.82
C ASN A 48 7.78 -21.38 5.69
N LEU A 49 7.81 -21.99 4.52
CA LEU A 49 7.19 -21.44 3.32
C LEU A 49 5.68 -21.26 3.48
N ASP A 50 5.00 -22.20 4.12
CA ASP A 50 3.54 -22.09 4.31
C ASP A 50 3.17 -20.88 5.17
N SER A 51 3.91 -20.64 6.25
CA SER A 51 3.71 -19.46 7.09
C SER A 51 3.99 -18.15 6.34
N SER A 52 5.05 -18.14 5.52
CA SER A 52 5.39 -17.01 4.66
C SER A 52 4.25 -16.71 3.68
N CYS A 53 3.77 -17.74 2.99
CA CYS A 53 2.70 -17.59 2.00
C CYS A 53 1.37 -17.18 2.63
N HIS A 54 1.08 -17.70 3.82
CA HIS A 54 -0.14 -17.33 4.55
C HIS A 54 -0.13 -15.85 4.94
N ALA A 55 0.97 -15.36 5.48
CA ALA A 55 1.13 -13.95 5.85
C ALA A 55 1.05 -13.03 4.62
N ALA A 56 1.72 -13.42 3.53
CA ALA A 56 1.69 -12.66 2.28
C ALA A 56 0.28 -12.61 1.67
N SER A 57 -0.44 -13.73 1.68
CA SER A 57 -1.82 -13.79 1.19
C SER A 57 -2.75 -12.91 2.00
N ARG A 58 -2.57 -12.90 3.31
CA ARG A 58 -3.36 -12.05 4.20
C ARG A 58 -3.07 -10.56 3.95
N ALA A 59 -1.80 -10.19 3.84
CA ALA A 59 -1.41 -8.83 3.50
C ALA A 59 -2.05 -8.38 2.18
N TYR A 60 -1.98 -9.20 1.15
CA TYR A 60 -2.54 -8.92 -0.17
C TYR A 60 -4.05 -8.70 -0.13
N ARG A 61 -4.79 -9.52 0.65
CA ARG A 61 -6.25 -9.38 0.76
C ARG A 61 -6.68 -8.16 1.56
N GLU A 62 -5.94 -7.82 2.61
CA GLU A 62 -6.33 -6.75 3.54
C GLU A 62 -5.85 -5.36 3.12
N VAL A 63 -4.87 -5.26 2.21
CA VAL A 63 -4.40 -3.97 1.72
C VAL A 63 -5.47 -3.30 0.84
N SER A 64 -5.69 -2.02 1.08
CA SER A 64 -6.69 -1.22 0.36
C SER A 64 -6.04 -0.01 -0.32
N LEU A 65 -5.51 0.93 0.47
CA LEU A 65 -4.95 2.19 -0.02
C LEU A 65 -3.42 2.23 0.02
N TYR A 66 -2.80 1.31 0.74
CA TYR A 66 -1.36 1.26 0.93
C TYR A 66 -0.67 0.55 -0.25
N LYS A 67 -0.37 1.29 -1.30
CA LYS A 67 0.19 0.74 -2.56
C LYS A 67 1.54 0.06 -2.38
N GLN A 68 2.43 0.64 -1.58
CA GLN A 68 3.74 0.04 -1.30
C GLN A 68 3.59 -1.31 -0.59
N GLY A 69 2.68 -1.39 0.38
CA GLY A 69 2.37 -2.64 1.06
C GLY A 69 1.80 -3.70 0.13
N LYS A 70 0.97 -3.29 -0.83
CA LYS A 70 0.45 -4.18 -1.87
C LYS A 70 1.56 -4.72 -2.77
N ALA A 71 2.49 -3.86 -3.17
CA ALA A 71 3.63 -4.27 -3.99
C ALA A 71 4.52 -5.29 -3.24
N GLU A 72 4.79 -5.06 -1.97
CA GLU A 72 5.55 -6.01 -1.14
C GLU A 72 4.82 -7.34 -0.98
N ALA A 73 3.51 -7.31 -0.71
CA ALA A 73 2.69 -8.52 -0.60
C ALA A 73 2.69 -9.31 -1.93
N SER A 74 2.54 -8.63 -3.05
CA SER A 74 2.60 -9.25 -4.38
C SER A 74 3.97 -9.89 -4.64
N ASN A 75 5.05 -9.22 -4.26
CA ASN A 75 6.40 -9.75 -4.39
C ASN A 75 6.60 -11.00 -3.52
N ASN A 76 6.11 -10.99 -2.31
CA ASN A 76 6.15 -12.16 -1.42
C ASN A 76 5.32 -13.33 -1.96
N LEU A 77 4.14 -13.05 -2.52
CA LEU A 77 3.31 -14.08 -3.18
C LEU A 77 3.98 -14.62 -4.46
N GLY A 78 4.64 -13.77 -5.21
CA GLY A 78 5.44 -14.19 -6.38
C GLY A 78 6.54 -15.16 -5.98
N PHE A 79 7.24 -14.88 -4.89
CA PHE A 79 8.23 -15.79 -4.33
C PHE A 79 7.61 -17.12 -3.91
N CYS A 80 6.45 -17.09 -3.25
CA CYS A 80 5.72 -18.30 -2.87
C CYS A 80 5.36 -19.17 -4.07
N ALA A 81 4.81 -18.56 -5.11
CA ALA A 81 4.43 -19.25 -6.32
C ALA A 81 5.67 -19.85 -7.02
N PHE A 82 6.76 -19.11 -7.08
CA PHE A 82 8.03 -19.58 -7.64
C PHE A 82 8.56 -20.80 -6.89
N MET A 83 8.56 -20.76 -5.56
CA MET A 83 9.03 -21.88 -4.75
C MET A 83 8.15 -23.13 -4.85
N ARG A 84 6.89 -22.96 -5.21
CA ARG A 84 5.94 -24.03 -5.51
C ARG A 84 5.94 -24.45 -6.98
N MET A 85 6.84 -23.91 -7.77
CA MET A 85 6.95 -24.15 -9.22
C MET A 85 5.73 -23.71 -10.03
N ASP A 86 4.92 -22.81 -9.48
CA ASP A 86 3.81 -22.18 -10.19
C ASP A 86 4.32 -20.90 -10.86
N PHE A 87 5.03 -21.08 -11.96
CA PHE A 87 5.70 -19.98 -12.65
C PHE A 87 4.74 -19.00 -13.30
N GLU A 88 3.56 -19.46 -13.70
CA GLU A 88 2.51 -18.60 -14.25
C GLU A 88 2.02 -17.59 -13.22
N GLN A 89 1.73 -18.05 -12.01
CA GLN A 89 1.32 -17.19 -10.90
C GLN A 89 2.46 -16.28 -10.44
N ALA A 90 3.68 -16.80 -10.39
CA ALA A 90 4.87 -16.01 -10.06
C ALA A 90 5.02 -14.83 -11.03
N GLU A 91 4.89 -15.06 -12.32
CA GLU A 91 4.95 -14.03 -13.34
C GLU A 91 3.87 -12.97 -13.15
N LYS A 92 2.63 -13.38 -12.89
CA LYS A 92 1.52 -12.45 -12.63
C LYS A 92 1.79 -11.53 -11.45
N PHE A 93 2.25 -12.09 -10.33
CA PHE A 93 2.55 -11.27 -9.16
C PHE A 93 3.70 -10.32 -9.39
N HIS A 94 4.75 -10.74 -10.09
CA HIS A 94 5.87 -9.86 -10.42
C HIS A 94 5.47 -8.76 -11.42
N MET A 95 4.59 -9.06 -12.37
CA MET A 95 4.05 -8.04 -13.26
C MET A 95 3.19 -7.03 -12.53
N ASP A 96 2.43 -7.45 -11.53
CA ASP A 96 1.67 -6.52 -10.68
C ASP A 96 2.60 -5.55 -9.95
N VAL A 97 3.71 -6.05 -9.39
CA VAL A 97 4.73 -5.21 -8.75
C VAL A 97 5.31 -4.19 -9.74
N TYR A 98 5.67 -4.67 -10.93
CA TYR A 98 6.21 -3.82 -11.99
C TYR A 98 5.23 -2.69 -12.34
N ASN A 99 3.97 -3.02 -12.55
CA ASN A 99 2.94 -2.04 -12.92
C ASN A 99 2.70 -1.01 -11.82
N LEU A 100 2.68 -1.45 -10.55
CA LEU A 100 2.54 -0.55 -9.40
C LEU A 100 3.71 0.42 -9.29
N THR A 101 4.94 -0.08 -9.43
CA THR A 101 6.17 0.71 -9.37
C THR A 101 6.27 1.68 -10.54
N LYS A 102 5.92 1.23 -11.74
CA LYS A 102 5.92 2.07 -12.94
C LYS A 102 4.97 3.25 -12.81
N ASN A 103 3.77 3.02 -12.31
CA ASN A 103 2.79 4.08 -12.12
C ASN A 103 3.26 5.13 -11.10
N GLU A 104 3.90 4.71 -10.02
CA GLU A 104 4.48 5.62 -9.04
C GLU A 104 5.61 6.46 -9.66
N LEU A 105 6.46 5.84 -10.46
CA LEU A 105 7.55 6.53 -11.15
C LEU A 105 7.01 7.55 -12.17
N GLU A 106 6.00 7.19 -12.95
CA GLU A 106 5.35 8.09 -13.91
C GLU A 106 4.72 9.30 -13.22
N LEU A 107 4.07 9.09 -12.07
CA LEU A 107 3.51 10.16 -11.25
C LEU A 107 4.60 11.09 -10.70
N LEU A 108 5.73 10.53 -10.27
CA LEU A 108 6.87 11.29 -9.77
C LEU A 108 7.49 12.15 -10.89
N ILE A 109 7.63 11.60 -12.08
CA ILE A 109 8.14 12.32 -13.27
C ILE A 109 7.19 13.46 -13.65
N ALA A 110 5.90 13.24 -13.60
CA ALA A 110 4.89 14.25 -13.87
C ALA A 110 4.96 15.44 -12.88
N ASP A 111 5.28 15.16 -11.60
CA ASP A 111 5.44 16.18 -10.57
C ASP A 111 6.71 17.03 -10.76
N ILE A 112 7.74 16.48 -11.36
CA ILE A 112 9.01 17.17 -11.62
C ILE A 112 8.91 18.05 -12.89
N GLY A 113 8.06 17.69 -13.80
CA GLY A 113 7.84 18.41 -15.05
C GLY A 113 6.83 19.51 -14.91
#